data_5af361ac2eb6fa4710691e13aaadd1ca
#
_entry.id   5af361ac2eb6fa4710691e13aaadd1ca
#
_cell.length_a   1.000
_cell.length_b   1.000
_cell.length_c   1.000
_cell.angle_alpha   90.00
_cell.angle_beta   90.00
_cell.angle_gamma   90.00
#
_symmetry.space_group_name_H-M   'P 1'
#
loop_
_entity.id
_entity.type
_entity.pdbx_description
1 polymer ?
#
loop_
_entity_poly.entity_id
_entity_poly.type
_entity_poly.pdbx_seq_one_letter_code
_entity_poly.pdbx_strand_id
1 'polypeptide(L)'
;AAADEVLFFIPDLGGFTKFIAETEIQHSQHIIKELLEILVDANTLGMKVSEFEGDAVLFYRNGAPPSLEQLVQQARKMYLDFHTRLKRFEYARVCQCGACAGASGISLKMVAHFGSASTMQVKNHLKFIGKDIIIAHRLLKNSVSVPEYLLVTQPTLSGIEGADDRLVSFANGSDAYDNLGTIEYRFKSLDSYRDEVKVEPPLPAGLKNPRKMTQLSRRINAPIERVYQRLIDLPGRINWIEGATKVEMSNDEPNHIGKTHRCVRGEEGVELMTTEVKISDTTMELWETDLKKTMACRYLLTRVPGGKADVAVELFVRDNPIIRTIFRVLMEKKLKVFFERSIANLGELCEKADR
;
A
#
# COMPACT_ATOMS: atom_id res chain seq x y z
N ALA A 1 10.21 -40.31 7.67
CA ALA A 1 8.92 -39.78 8.12
C ALA A 1 7.87 -40.23 7.13
N ALA A 2 6.69 -40.63 7.59
CA ALA A 2 5.56 -40.88 6.70
C ALA A 2 5.18 -39.55 6.02
N ALA A 3 4.74 -39.62 4.75
CA ALA A 3 4.20 -38.47 4.07
C ALA A 3 2.79 -38.17 4.63
N ASP A 4 2.55 -36.92 4.98
CA ASP A 4 1.24 -36.47 5.44
C ASP A 4 0.46 -35.88 4.28
N GLU A 5 -0.85 -36.00 4.31
CA GLU A 5 -1.73 -35.28 3.38
C GLU A 5 -1.77 -33.79 3.72
N VAL A 6 -1.49 -32.95 2.72
CA VAL A 6 -1.32 -31.51 2.90
C VAL A 6 -1.99 -30.74 1.76
N LEU A 7 -2.76 -29.75 2.10
CA LEU A 7 -3.13 -28.68 1.16
C LEU A 7 -2.02 -27.61 1.14
N PHE A 8 -1.51 -27.28 -0.03
CA PHE A 8 -0.71 -26.10 -0.28
C PHE A 8 -1.60 -25.04 -0.93
N PHE A 9 -1.56 -23.83 -0.39
CA PHE A 9 -2.30 -22.68 -0.91
C PHE A 9 -1.35 -21.50 -1.05
N ILE A 10 -1.16 -21.02 -2.28
CA ILE A 10 -0.14 -20.03 -2.60
C ILE A 10 -0.78 -18.82 -3.29
N PRO A 11 -1.11 -17.74 -2.57
CA PRO A 11 -1.36 -16.44 -3.18
C PRO A 11 -0.03 -15.83 -3.64
N ASP A 12 -0.02 -15.27 -4.86
CA ASP A 12 1.16 -14.75 -5.54
C ASP A 12 0.81 -13.42 -6.25
N LEU A 13 1.66 -12.40 -6.06
CA LEU A 13 1.45 -11.06 -6.60
C LEU A 13 1.92 -10.99 -8.06
N GLY A 14 0.98 -10.79 -8.99
CA GLY A 14 1.30 -10.56 -10.40
C GLY A 14 1.88 -9.17 -10.64
N GLY A 15 2.87 -9.06 -11.55
CA GLY A 15 3.51 -7.79 -11.88
C GLY A 15 4.63 -7.35 -10.93
N PHE A 16 4.93 -8.14 -9.90
CA PHE A 16 5.91 -7.83 -8.86
C PHE A 16 7.30 -7.48 -9.42
N THR A 17 7.86 -8.31 -10.29
CA THR A 17 9.22 -8.10 -10.84
C THR A 17 9.33 -6.75 -11.55
N LYS A 18 8.32 -6.40 -12.36
CA LYS A 18 8.27 -5.11 -13.05
C LYS A 18 8.14 -3.97 -12.03
N PHE A 19 7.24 -4.12 -11.06
CA PHE A 19 7.02 -3.13 -10.01
C PHE A 19 8.31 -2.82 -9.23
N ILE A 20 9.05 -3.83 -8.77
CA ILE A 20 10.32 -3.63 -8.04
C ILE A 20 11.42 -3.04 -8.93
N ALA A 21 11.50 -3.45 -10.21
CA ALA A 21 12.54 -2.98 -11.12
C ALA A 21 12.38 -1.51 -11.53
N GLU A 22 11.14 -1.01 -11.56
CA GLU A 22 10.81 0.32 -12.06
C GLU A 22 10.54 1.34 -10.94
N THR A 23 10.70 0.97 -9.65
CA THR A 23 10.26 1.80 -8.53
C THR A 23 11.33 2.00 -7.45
N GLU A 24 11.12 3.02 -6.61
CA GLU A 24 11.98 3.34 -5.49
C GLU A 24 11.87 2.26 -4.39
N ILE A 25 13.01 1.76 -3.95
CA ILE A 25 13.12 0.58 -3.06
C ILE A 25 12.34 0.76 -1.75
N GLN A 26 12.44 1.93 -1.11
CA GLN A 26 11.81 2.13 0.22
C GLN A 26 10.29 2.02 0.17
N HIS A 27 9.65 2.66 -0.82
CA HIS A 27 8.20 2.64 -0.95
C HIS A 27 7.69 1.30 -1.49
N SER A 28 8.42 0.69 -2.43
CA SER A 28 8.03 -0.62 -2.97
C SER A 28 8.10 -1.72 -1.91
N GLN A 29 9.14 -1.74 -1.07
CA GLN A 29 9.24 -2.69 0.05
C GLN A 29 8.07 -2.55 1.02
N HIS A 30 7.69 -1.30 1.36
CA HIS A 30 6.57 -1.06 2.26
C HIS A 30 5.24 -1.57 1.67
N ILE A 31 4.96 -1.22 0.40
CA ILE A 31 3.73 -1.65 -0.29
C ILE A 31 3.64 -3.18 -0.34
N ILE A 32 4.73 -3.85 -0.73
CA ILE A 32 4.76 -5.32 -0.82
C ILE A 32 4.56 -5.96 0.55
N LYS A 33 5.30 -5.50 1.57
CA LYS A 33 5.13 -5.99 2.94
C LYS A 33 3.67 -5.92 3.37
N GLU A 34 3.03 -4.79 3.17
CA GLU A 34 1.65 -4.56 3.57
C GLU A 34 0.67 -5.46 2.81
N LEU A 35 0.87 -5.65 1.50
CA LEU A 35 0.03 -6.55 0.70
C LEU A 35 0.19 -8.01 1.15
N LEU A 36 1.40 -8.46 1.47
CA LEU A 36 1.62 -9.81 2.00
C LEU A 36 1.00 -10.00 3.40
N GLU A 37 1.10 -9.00 4.29
CA GLU A 37 0.46 -9.02 5.60
C GLU A 37 -1.06 -9.15 5.49
N ILE A 38 -1.70 -8.43 4.55
CA ILE A 38 -3.14 -8.55 4.26
C ILE A 38 -3.51 -9.97 3.84
N LEU A 39 -2.71 -10.62 2.99
CA LEU A 39 -2.98 -12.02 2.59
C LEU A 39 -2.89 -12.97 3.79
N VAL A 40 -1.97 -12.73 4.72
CA VAL A 40 -1.87 -13.53 5.96
C VAL A 40 -3.08 -13.29 6.85
N ASP A 41 -3.48 -12.05 7.06
CA ASP A 41 -4.62 -11.68 7.91
C ASP A 41 -5.96 -12.13 7.33
N ALA A 42 -6.09 -12.20 6.00
CA ALA A 42 -7.28 -12.69 5.32
C ALA A 42 -7.47 -14.21 5.37
N ASN A 43 -6.56 -14.96 6.00
CA ASN A 43 -6.65 -16.41 6.13
C ASN A 43 -7.79 -16.84 7.06
N THR A 44 -8.83 -17.43 6.51
CA THR A 44 -10.01 -17.92 7.25
C THR A 44 -10.05 -19.45 7.39
N LEU A 45 -9.19 -20.17 6.66
CA LEU A 45 -9.14 -21.63 6.65
C LEU A 45 -8.22 -22.23 7.72
N GLY A 46 -7.62 -21.39 8.58
CA GLY A 46 -6.67 -21.84 9.61
C GLY A 46 -5.39 -22.44 9.03
N MET A 47 -5.00 -22.02 7.81
CA MET A 47 -3.76 -22.43 7.20
C MET A 47 -2.58 -21.81 7.94
N LYS A 48 -1.45 -22.52 7.97
CA LYS A 48 -0.20 -22.00 8.55
C LYS A 48 0.68 -21.45 7.45
N VAL A 49 1.40 -20.36 7.73
CA VAL A 49 2.45 -19.87 6.84
C VAL A 49 3.66 -20.77 6.97
N SER A 50 4.15 -21.31 5.85
CA SER A 50 5.41 -22.04 5.77
C SER A 50 6.58 -21.09 5.51
N GLU A 51 6.48 -20.29 4.47
CA GLU A 51 7.50 -19.33 4.09
C GLU A 51 6.94 -18.23 3.18
N PHE A 52 7.69 -17.13 3.06
CA PHE A 52 7.48 -16.08 2.08
C PHE A 52 8.50 -16.25 0.95
N GLU A 53 8.04 -16.27 -0.29
CA GLU A 53 8.87 -16.49 -1.48
C GLU A 53 8.82 -15.27 -2.40
N GLY A 54 9.55 -14.22 -2.01
CA GLY A 54 9.53 -12.95 -2.72
C GLY A 54 8.17 -12.27 -2.63
N ASP A 55 7.33 -12.50 -3.64
CA ASP A 55 5.99 -11.94 -3.81
C ASP A 55 4.86 -12.93 -3.52
N ALA A 56 5.17 -14.12 -3.04
CA ALA A 56 4.20 -15.16 -2.72
C ALA A 56 4.24 -15.55 -1.24
N VAL A 57 3.11 -16.04 -0.73
CA VAL A 57 3.01 -16.65 0.60
C VAL A 57 2.67 -18.13 0.43
N LEU A 58 3.55 -19.01 0.89
CA LEU A 58 3.25 -20.45 0.95
C LEU A 58 2.48 -20.75 2.23
N PHE A 59 1.19 -20.99 2.10
CA PHE A 59 0.37 -21.55 3.16
C PHE A 59 0.27 -23.08 3.04
N TYR A 60 0.13 -23.75 4.18
CA TYR A 60 -0.20 -25.16 4.23
C TYR A 60 -1.24 -25.49 5.30
N ARG A 61 -1.97 -26.58 5.07
CA ARG A 61 -2.90 -27.15 6.03
C ARG A 61 -2.84 -28.69 5.95
N ASN A 62 -2.55 -29.34 7.07
CA ASN A 62 -2.53 -30.81 7.16
C ASN A 62 -3.94 -31.38 7.20
N GLY A 63 -4.10 -32.59 6.69
CA GLY A 63 -5.36 -33.33 6.66
C GLY A 63 -6.20 -33.05 5.42
N ALA A 64 -7.44 -33.50 5.42
CA ALA A 64 -8.35 -33.40 4.27
C ALA A 64 -8.46 -31.95 3.74
N PRO A 65 -8.54 -31.76 2.40
CA PRO A 65 -8.66 -30.44 1.81
C PRO A 65 -9.99 -29.79 2.20
N PRO A 66 -10.06 -28.47 2.29
CA PRO A 66 -11.33 -27.74 2.38
C PRO A 66 -12.22 -28.03 1.18
N SER A 67 -13.54 -27.83 1.33
CA SER A 67 -14.43 -27.91 0.18
C SER A 67 -14.10 -26.84 -0.87
N LEU A 68 -14.48 -27.07 -2.13
CA LEU A 68 -14.30 -26.08 -3.21
C LEU A 68 -14.95 -24.74 -2.86
N GLU A 69 -16.11 -24.76 -2.23
CA GLU A 69 -16.79 -23.54 -1.78
C GLU A 69 -15.96 -22.77 -0.74
N GLN A 70 -15.37 -23.46 0.23
CA GLN A 70 -14.49 -22.85 1.23
C GLN A 70 -13.24 -22.23 0.57
N LEU A 71 -12.64 -22.89 -0.43
CA LEU A 71 -11.51 -22.36 -1.18
C LEU A 71 -11.91 -21.11 -1.99
N VAL A 72 -13.09 -21.12 -2.63
CA VAL A 72 -13.62 -19.95 -3.34
C VAL A 72 -13.87 -18.79 -2.40
N GLN A 73 -14.45 -19.02 -1.23
CA GLN A 73 -14.68 -17.97 -0.22
C GLN A 73 -13.35 -17.41 0.33
N GLN A 74 -12.36 -18.28 0.55
CA GLN A 74 -11.02 -17.85 0.94
C GLN A 74 -10.38 -16.96 -0.13
N ALA A 75 -10.43 -17.38 -1.38
CA ALA A 75 -9.89 -16.60 -2.50
C ALA A 75 -10.63 -15.27 -2.66
N ARG A 76 -11.97 -15.28 -2.55
CA ARG A 76 -12.77 -14.06 -2.60
C ARG A 76 -12.38 -13.09 -1.48
N LYS A 77 -12.24 -13.57 -0.24
CA LYS A 77 -11.83 -12.71 0.87
C LYS A 77 -10.45 -12.09 0.64
N MET A 78 -9.45 -12.89 0.29
CA MET A 78 -8.11 -12.38 -0.03
C MET A 78 -8.14 -11.35 -1.16
N TYR A 79 -8.89 -11.63 -2.22
CA TYR A 79 -9.06 -10.71 -3.34
C TYR A 79 -9.66 -9.37 -2.92
N LEU A 80 -10.75 -9.40 -2.13
CA LEU A 80 -11.43 -8.18 -1.70
C LEU A 80 -10.56 -7.35 -0.76
N ASP A 81 -9.90 -7.95 0.22
CA ASP A 81 -9.04 -7.26 1.17
C ASP A 81 -7.82 -6.65 0.45
N PHE A 82 -7.19 -7.41 -0.44
CA PHE A 82 -6.09 -6.99 -1.28
C PHE A 82 -6.45 -5.78 -2.15
N HIS A 83 -7.54 -5.87 -2.93
CA HIS A 83 -7.96 -4.78 -3.81
C HIS A 83 -8.53 -3.57 -3.06
N THR A 84 -9.14 -3.77 -1.88
CA THR A 84 -9.51 -2.67 -0.99
C THR A 84 -8.26 -1.87 -0.60
N ARG A 85 -7.15 -2.56 -0.31
CA ARG A 85 -5.89 -1.90 0.02
C ARG A 85 -5.25 -1.21 -1.17
N LEU A 86 -5.25 -1.84 -2.35
CA LEU A 86 -4.76 -1.20 -3.58
C LEU A 86 -5.54 0.08 -3.90
N LYS A 87 -6.88 0.03 -3.82
CA LYS A 87 -7.70 1.24 -3.93
C LYS A 87 -7.31 2.30 -2.90
N ARG A 88 -7.05 1.90 -1.65
CA ARG A 88 -6.62 2.82 -0.60
C ARG A 88 -5.29 3.49 -0.95
N PHE A 89 -4.32 2.75 -1.46
CA PHE A 89 -3.05 3.34 -1.97
C PHE A 89 -3.31 4.36 -3.07
N GLU A 90 -4.21 4.12 -3.99
CA GLU A 90 -4.55 5.04 -5.06
C GLU A 90 -5.23 6.32 -4.54
N TYR A 91 -6.31 6.19 -3.77
CA TYR A 91 -7.11 7.32 -3.27
C TYR A 91 -6.41 8.13 -2.19
N ALA A 92 -5.65 7.48 -1.31
CA ALA A 92 -4.96 8.16 -0.22
C ALA A 92 -3.54 8.62 -0.60
N ARG A 93 -3.14 8.42 -1.85
CA ARG A 93 -1.80 8.70 -2.33
C ARG A 93 -1.41 10.16 -2.18
N VAL A 94 -0.26 10.38 -1.57
CA VAL A 94 0.41 11.67 -1.44
C VAL A 94 1.67 11.70 -2.30
N CYS A 95 2.47 10.63 -2.24
CA CYS A 95 3.70 10.49 -3.00
C CYS A 95 3.42 10.21 -4.49
N GLN A 96 4.20 10.84 -5.39
CA GLN A 96 4.11 10.66 -6.84
C GLN A 96 5.23 9.79 -7.41
N CYS A 97 5.99 9.11 -6.56
CA CYS A 97 7.03 8.18 -7.01
C CYS A 97 6.45 7.01 -7.81
N GLY A 98 7.29 6.35 -8.60
CA GLY A 98 6.89 5.23 -9.44
C GLY A 98 6.22 4.10 -8.67
N ALA A 99 6.70 3.78 -7.45
CA ALA A 99 6.11 2.77 -6.58
C ALA A 99 4.67 3.10 -6.20
N CYS A 100 4.45 4.30 -5.64
CA CYS A 100 3.12 4.71 -5.21
C CYS A 100 2.15 4.88 -6.39
N ALA A 101 2.63 5.26 -7.57
CA ALA A 101 1.83 5.39 -8.78
C ALA A 101 1.53 4.03 -9.43
N GLY A 102 2.46 3.08 -9.36
CA GLY A 102 2.37 1.77 -9.99
C GLY A 102 1.67 0.69 -9.15
N ALA A 103 1.39 0.95 -7.87
CA ALA A 103 0.81 -0.04 -6.97
C ALA A 103 -0.52 -0.62 -7.47
N SER A 104 -1.37 0.17 -8.12
CA SER A 104 -2.64 -0.29 -8.69
C SER A 104 -2.50 -1.30 -9.84
N GLY A 105 -1.30 -1.46 -10.40
CA GLY A 105 -0.99 -2.44 -11.45
C GLY A 105 -0.63 -3.83 -10.91
N ILE A 106 -0.53 -4.01 -9.59
CA ILE A 106 -0.27 -5.31 -8.97
C ILE A 106 -1.57 -6.13 -8.98
N SER A 107 -1.48 -7.40 -9.35
CA SER A 107 -2.60 -8.35 -9.41
C SER A 107 -2.40 -9.51 -8.44
N LEU A 108 -3.45 -10.29 -8.19
CA LEU A 108 -3.41 -11.42 -7.27
C LEU A 108 -3.89 -12.70 -7.95
N LYS A 109 -3.04 -13.71 -8.00
CA LYS A 109 -3.40 -15.07 -8.40
C LYS A 109 -3.20 -16.03 -7.23
N MET A 110 -3.96 -17.11 -7.20
CA MET A 110 -3.91 -18.09 -6.12
C MET A 110 -3.90 -19.49 -6.67
N VAL A 111 -3.05 -20.35 -6.11
CA VAL A 111 -2.94 -21.77 -6.45
C VAL A 111 -3.27 -22.61 -5.24
N ALA A 112 -4.19 -23.57 -5.39
CA ALA A 112 -4.51 -24.58 -4.39
C ALA A 112 -4.18 -25.98 -4.93
N HIS A 113 -3.27 -26.67 -4.25
CA HIS A 113 -2.88 -28.03 -4.59
C HIS A 113 -2.90 -28.91 -3.35
N PHE A 114 -3.60 -30.03 -3.45
CA PHE A 114 -3.65 -31.07 -2.41
C PHE A 114 -2.83 -32.27 -2.84
N GLY A 115 -2.02 -32.78 -1.93
CA GLY A 115 -1.21 -33.96 -2.16
C GLY A 115 -0.50 -34.44 -0.89
N SER A 116 0.58 -35.16 -1.04
CA SER A 116 1.36 -35.68 0.07
C SER A 116 2.76 -35.08 0.13
N ALA A 117 3.19 -34.71 1.33
CA ALA A 117 4.53 -34.19 1.55
C ALA A 117 5.11 -34.68 2.89
N SER A 118 6.42 -34.80 2.94
CA SER A 118 7.15 -35.02 4.18
C SER A 118 7.78 -33.70 4.63
N THR A 119 8.05 -33.59 5.92
CA THR A 119 8.79 -32.45 6.46
C THR A 119 10.21 -32.82 6.82
N MET A 120 11.14 -31.93 6.55
CA MET A 120 12.54 -32.04 6.94
C MET A 120 12.95 -30.83 7.78
N GLN A 121 13.61 -31.11 8.89
CA GLN A 121 14.20 -30.07 9.75
C GLN A 121 15.61 -29.75 9.26
N VAL A 122 15.86 -28.47 8.90
CA VAL A 122 17.22 -27.96 8.60
C VAL A 122 17.51 -26.86 9.63
N LYS A 123 18.28 -27.20 10.65
CA LYS A 123 18.48 -26.35 11.84
C LYS A 123 17.13 -25.95 12.44
N ASN A 124 16.79 -24.67 12.45
CA ASN A 124 15.54 -24.14 13.02
C ASN A 124 14.41 -23.99 11.97
N HIS A 125 14.62 -24.41 10.72
CA HIS A 125 13.67 -24.25 9.63
C HIS A 125 13.04 -25.60 9.26
N LEU A 126 11.71 -25.66 9.26
CA LEU A 126 10.94 -26.77 8.74
C LEU A 126 10.72 -26.55 7.24
N LYS A 127 11.06 -27.56 6.42
CA LYS A 127 10.83 -27.52 4.97
C LYS A 127 10.02 -28.71 4.50
N PHE A 128 9.09 -28.46 3.58
CA PHE A 128 8.36 -29.51 2.89
C PHE A 128 9.22 -30.14 1.79
N ILE A 129 9.13 -31.45 1.64
CA ILE A 129 9.78 -32.24 0.59
C ILE A 129 8.76 -33.20 0.01
N GLY A 130 8.74 -33.30 -1.32
CA GLY A 130 7.87 -34.20 -2.04
C GLY A 130 7.53 -33.68 -3.43
N LYS A 131 6.88 -34.51 -4.23
CA LYS A 131 6.45 -34.15 -5.58
C LYS A 131 5.41 -33.05 -5.55
N ASP A 132 4.47 -33.10 -4.60
CA ASP A 132 3.31 -32.22 -4.56
C ASP A 132 3.66 -30.76 -4.17
N ILE A 133 4.65 -30.54 -3.27
CA ILE A 133 5.14 -29.18 -3.02
C ILE A 133 5.83 -28.60 -4.29
N ILE A 134 6.55 -29.42 -5.05
CA ILE A 134 7.16 -28.99 -6.31
C ILE A 134 6.09 -28.63 -7.33
N ILE A 135 5.00 -29.42 -7.43
CA ILE A 135 3.85 -29.12 -8.30
C ILE A 135 3.24 -27.77 -7.93
N ALA A 136 2.96 -27.53 -6.64
CA ALA A 136 2.38 -26.29 -6.17
C ALA A 136 3.21 -25.05 -6.61
N HIS A 137 4.54 -25.12 -6.44
CA HIS A 137 5.44 -24.05 -6.89
C HIS A 137 5.49 -23.90 -8.42
N ARG A 138 5.53 -25.00 -9.16
CA ARG A 138 5.55 -24.96 -10.63
C ARG A 138 4.28 -24.32 -11.21
N LEU A 139 3.14 -24.59 -10.59
CA LEU A 139 1.87 -24.00 -10.97
C LEU A 139 1.77 -22.47 -10.81
N LEU A 140 2.70 -21.81 -10.12
CA LEU A 140 2.82 -20.34 -10.16
C LEU A 140 3.22 -19.82 -11.55
N LYS A 141 3.84 -20.68 -12.39
CA LYS A 141 4.18 -20.41 -13.78
C LYS A 141 3.32 -21.32 -14.68
N ASN A 142 2.08 -20.96 -14.88
CA ASN A 142 1.10 -21.68 -15.67
C ASN A 142 0.64 -20.86 -16.89
N SER A 143 -0.17 -21.48 -17.77
CA SER A 143 -0.66 -20.89 -19.02
C SER A 143 -2.01 -20.17 -18.91
N VAL A 144 -2.55 -19.96 -17.71
CA VAL A 144 -3.81 -19.22 -17.53
C VAL A 144 -3.66 -17.80 -18.05
N SER A 145 -4.53 -17.40 -18.97
CA SER A 145 -4.43 -16.11 -19.68
C SER A 145 -5.00 -14.92 -18.93
N VAL A 146 -5.81 -15.15 -17.88
CA VAL A 146 -6.34 -14.07 -17.04
C VAL A 146 -5.38 -13.74 -15.92
N PRO A 147 -5.23 -12.46 -15.52
CA PRO A 147 -4.21 -12.05 -14.53
C PRO A 147 -4.57 -12.45 -13.09
N GLU A 148 -5.86 -12.58 -12.77
CA GLU A 148 -6.35 -12.79 -11.40
C GLU A 148 -7.32 -13.97 -11.37
N TYR A 149 -6.92 -15.03 -10.67
CA TYR A 149 -7.66 -16.29 -10.62
C TYR A 149 -7.37 -17.11 -9.37
N LEU A 150 -8.31 -18.02 -9.06
CA LEU A 150 -8.06 -19.19 -8.22
C LEU A 150 -7.86 -20.41 -9.14
N LEU A 151 -6.70 -21.04 -9.06
CA LEU A 151 -6.38 -22.32 -9.70
C LEU A 151 -6.46 -23.44 -8.66
N VAL A 152 -7.16 -24.51 -8.98
CA VAL A 152 -7.35 -25.69 -8.13
C VAL A 152 -7.00 -26.95 -8.92
N THR A 153 -6.08 -27.75 -8.42
CA THR A 153 -5.69 -28.99 -9.09
C THR A 153 -6.71 -30.12 -8.88
N GLN A 154 -6.71 -31.12 -9.76
CA GLN A 154 -7.62 -32.24 -9.72
C GLN A 154 -7.63 -33.00 -8.36
N PRO A 155 -6.47 -33.27 -7.70
CA PRO A 155 -6.47 -33.88 -6.37
C PRO A 155 -7.20 -33.09 -5.29
N THR A 156 -7.22 -31.76 -5.40
CA THR A 156 -7.94 -30.86 -4.47
C THR A 156 -9.46 -30.95 -4.67
N LEU A 157 -9.91 -31.38 -5.86
CA LEU A 157 -11.31 -31.53 -6.22
C LEU A 157 -11.85 -32.95 -5.95
N SER A 158 -11.19 -33.72 -5.07
CA SER A 158 -11.60 -35.09 -4.77
C SER A 158 -13.08 -35.18 -4.40
N GLY A 159 -13.85 -36.05 -5.09
CA GLY A 159 -15.29 -36.18 -4.93
C GLY A 159 -16.14 -35.18 -5.72
N ILE A 160 -15.53 -34.38 -6.61
CA ILE A 160 -16.23 -33.48 -7.54
C ILE A 160 -15.91 -33.94 -8.96
N GLU A 161 -16.90 -34.44 -9.69
CA GLU A 161 -16.74 -34.93 -11.06
C GLU A 161 -17.33 -33.97 -12.09
N GLY A 162 -16.75 -33.99 -13.29
CA GLY A 162 -16.90 -33.19 -14.51
C GLY A 162 -18.12 -32.28 -14.74
N ALA A 163 -19.35 -32.69 -14.45
CA ALA A 163 -20.58 -31.93 -14.71
C ALA A 163 -21.22 -31.34 -13.43
N ASP A 164 -20.45 -31.21 -12.35
CA ASP A 164 -20.93 -30.66 -11.08
C ASP A 164 -21.20 -29.14 -11.21
N ASP A 165 -22.39 -28.71 -10.79
CA ASP A 165 -22.79 -27.28 -10.80
C ASP A 165 -21.80 -26.36 -10.09
N ARG A 166 -21.06 -26.87 -9.11
CA ARG A 166 -20.01 -26.15 -8.39
C ARG A 166 -18.84 -25.73 -9.30
N LEU A 167 -18.64 -26.43 -10.43
CA LEU A 167 -17.60 -26.16 -11.43
C LEU A 167 -18.04 -25.30 -12.60
N VAL A 168 -19.33 -24.91 -12.69
CA VAL A 168 -19.87 -24.12 -13.82
C VAL A 168 -19.08 -22.82 -14.07
N SER A 169 -18.54 -22.20 -13.00
CA SER A 169 -17.75 -20.96 -13.13
C SER A 169 -16.25 -21.21 -13.28
N PHE A 170 -15.81 -22.46 -13.44
CA PHE A 170 -14.41 -22.82 -13.61
C PHE A 170 -14.13 -23.26 -15.05
N ALA A 171 -13.04 -22.76 -15.61
CA ALA A 171 -12.47 -23.25 -16.86
C ALA A 171 -11.47 -24.38 -16.64
N ASN A 172 -11.25 -25.22 -17.64
CA ASN A 172 -10.25 -26.26 -17.63
C ASN A 172 -8.89 -25.68 -18.07
N GLY A 173 -7.80 -26.18 -17.48
CA GLY A 173 -6.46 -25.91 -17.89
C GLY A 173 -5.54 -27.11 -17.64
N SER A 174 -4.42 -27.13 -18.33
CA SER A 174 -3.36 -28.09 -18.08
C SER A 174 -2.02 -27.54 -18.53
N ASP A 175 -0.96 -27.84 -17.79
CA ASP A 175 0.41 -27.50 -18.15
C ASP A 175 1.31 -28.72 -18.00
N ALA A 176 2.26 -28.87 -18.91
CA ALA A 176 3.27 -29.91 -18.85
C ALA A 176 4.57 -29.35 -18.24
N TYR A 177 5.09 -30.04 -17.23
CA TYR A 177 6.34 -29.68 -16.58
C TYR A 177 7.33 -30.84 -16.68
N ASP A 178 8.60 -30.49 -16.95
CA ASP A 178 9.68 -31.47 -17.00
C ASP A 178 9.74 -32.29 -15.70
N ASN A 179 9.81 -33.59 -15.82
CA ASN A 179 9.86 -34.60 -14.73
C ASN A 179 8.60 -34.71 -13.87
N LEU A 180 7.55 -33.91 -14.11
CA LEU A 180 6.29 -33.97 -13.38
C LEU A 180 5.13 -34.49 -14.26
N GLY A 181 5.28 -34.37 -15.58
CA GLY A 181 4.22 -34.68 -16.55
C GLY A 181 3.19 -33.57 -16.68
N THR A 182 2.04 -33.89 -17.24
CA THR A 182 0.92 -32.96 -17.40
C THR A 182 0.13 -32.86 -16.10
N ILE A 183 -0.06 -31.64 -15.62
CA ILE A 183 -0.87 -31.34 -14.44
C ILE A 183 -2.17 -30.69 -14.89
N GLU A 184 -3.27 -31.36 -14.65
CA GLU A 184 -4.62 -30.86 -14.93
C GLU A 184 -5.14 -30.03 -13.75
N TYR A 185 -5.84 -28.96 -14.07
CA TYR A 185 -6.45 -28.07 -13.06
C TYR A 185 -7.73 -27.42 -13.59
N ARG A 186 -8.46 -26.82 -12.67
CA ARG A 186 -9.55 -25.90 -12.93
C ARG A 186 -9.18 -24.52 -12.45
N PHE A 187 -9.62 -23.47 -13.13
CA PHE A 187 -9.41 -22.11 -12.66
C PHE A 187 -10.66 -21.26 -12.82
N LYS A 188 -10.82 -20.34 -11.87
CA LYS A 188 -11.91 -19.37 -11.85
C LYS A 188 -11.32 -17.97 -11.84
N SER A 189 -11.74 -17.11 -12.79
CA SER A 189 -11.43 -15.68 -12.75
C SER A 189 -12.04 -15.03 -11.50
N LEU A 190 -11.30 -14.11 -10.88
CA LEU A 190 -11.73 -13.33 -9.75
C LEU A 190 -12.32 -11.96 -10.14
N ASP A 191 -12.27 -11.61 -11.40
CA ASP A 191 -12.79 -10.34 -11.92
C ASP A 191 -14.25 -10.07 -11.55
N SER A 192 -15.06 -11.12 -11.38
CA SER A 192 -16.46 -11.00 -10.94
C SER A 192 -16.63 -10.34 -9.57
N TYR A 193 -15.58 -10.30 -8.75
CA TYR A 193 -15.59 -9.67 -7.42
C TYR A 193 -15.14 -8.21 -7.45
N ARG A 194 -14.72 -7.68 -8.58
CA ARG A 194 -14.16 -6.33 -8.70
C ARG A 194 -15.13 -5.24 -8.24
N ASP A 195 -16.42 -5.40 -8.56
CA ASP A 195 -17.46 -4.42 -8.18
C ASP A 195 -17.79 -4.44 -6.68
N GLU A 196 -17.39 -5.48 -5.97
CA GLU A 196 -17.57 -5.59 -4.53
C GLU A 196 -16.46 -4.87 -3.73
N VAL A 197 -15.36 -4.51 -4.40
CA VAL A 197 -14.21 -3.85 -3.76
C VAL A 197 -14.56 -2.42 -3.35
N LYS A 198 -14.41 -2.11 -2.07
CA LYS A 198 -14.73 -0.79 -1.48
C LYS A 198 -13.45 -0.07 -1.05
N VAL A 199 -13.54 1.25 -0.91
CA VAL A 199 -12.49 2.04 -0.25
C VAL A 199 -12.84 2.17 1.21
N GLU A 200 -12.07 1.52 2.07
CA GLU A 200 -12.26 1.57 3.53
C GLU A 200 -10.91 1.75 4.24
N PRO A 201 -10.86 2.54 5.29
CA PRO A 201 -11.87 3.50 5.73
C PRO A 201 -12.00 4.68 4.76
N PRO A 202 -13.11 5.45 4.80
CA PRO A 202 -13.26 6.65 3.98
C PRO A 202 -12.15 7.66 4.30
N LEU A 203 -11.79 8.48 3.31
CA LEU A 203 -10.78 9.52 3.51
C LEU A 203 -11.26 10.54 4.56
N PRO A 204 -10.38 11.01 5.45
CA PRO A 204 -10.75 11.98 6.46
C PRO A 204 -11.15 13.30 5.83
N ALA A 205 -12.21 13.91 6.36
CA ALA A 205 -12.59 15.26 5.95
C ALA A 205 -11.59 16.29 6.52
N GLY A 206 -11.18 17.23 5.69
CA GLY A 206 -10.40 18.39 6.08
C GLY A 206 -11.18 19.40 6.94
N LEU A 207 -10.70 20.64 6.99
CA LEU A 207 -11.33 21.73 7.73
C LEU A 207 -12.66 22.15 7.09
N LYS A 208 -13.75 22.17 7.87
CA LYS A 208 -15.05 22.69 7.40
C LYS A 208 -15.00 24.20 7.27
N ASN A 209 -15.50 24.74 6.14
CA ASN A 209 -15.58 26.18 5.85
C ASN A 209 -14.25 26.89 6.17
N PRO A 210 -13.14 26.53 5.50
CA PRO A 210 -11.83 27.11 5.80
C PRO A 210 -11.80 28.61 5.47
N ARG A 211 -11.42 29.43 6.45
CA ARG A 211 -11.23 30.87 6.28
C ARG A 211 -9.72 31.16 6.23
N LYS A 212 -9.25 31.65 5.10
CA LYS A 212 -7.83 32.05 4.95
C LYS A 212 -7.50 33.22 5.86
N MET A 213 -6.45 33.07 6.65
CA MET A 213 -5.98 34.09 7.60
C MET A 213 -4.72 34.77 7.13
N THR A 214 -3.77 34.03 6.61
CA THR A 214 -2.48 34.57 6.18
C THR A 214 -1.85 33.71 5.09
N GLN A 215 -0.91 34.30 4.37
CA GLN A 215 -0.14 33.63 3.32
C GLN A 215 1.30 34.12 3.38
N LEU A 216 2.23 33.23 3.13
CA LEU A 216 3.64 33.46 2.96
C LEU A 216 4.07 32.79 1.65
N SER A 217 5.00 33.37 0.93
CA SER A 217 5.52 32.74 -0.30
C SER A 217 7.00 32.98 -0.44
N ARG A 218 7.67 31.99 -1.08
CA ARG A 218 9.10 32.04 -1.38
C ARG A 218 9.37 31.30 -2.69
N ARG A 219 10.25 31.86 -3.50
CA ARG A 219 10.83 31.16 -4.65
C ARG A 219 11.99 30.31 -4.21
N ILE A 220 11.99 29.05 -4.67
CA ILE A 220 13.07 28.06 -4.44
C ILE A 220 13.67 27.70 -5.79
N ASN A 221 15.01 27.70 -5.88
CA ASN A 221 15.75 27.39 -7.10
C ASN A 221 15.95 25.86 -7.22
N ALA A 222 14.84 25.13 -7.24
CA ALA A 222 14.80 23.68 -7.43
C ALA A 222 13.49 23.29 -8.14
N PRO A 223 13.48 22.17 -8.88
CA PRO A 223 12.27 21.64 -9.53
C PRO A 223 11.16 21.40 -8.53
N ILE A 224 9.91 21.65 -8.95
CA ILE A 224 8.71 21.52 -8.10
C ILE A 224 8.61 20.10 -7.50
N GLU A 225 8.99 19.06 -8.24
CA GLU A 225 8.99 17.67 -7.81
C GLU A 225 9.91 17.46 -6.61
N ARG A 226 11.13 18.01 -6.67
CA ARG A 226 12.09 17.93 -5.57
C ARG A 226 11.57 18.61 -4.31
N VAL A 227 11.03 19.81 -4.45
CA VAL A 227 10.46 20.55 -3.31
C VAL A 227 9.30 19.78 -2.71
N TYR A 228 8.43 19.24 -3.56
CA TYR A 228 7.28 18.44 -3.14
C TYR A 228 7.72 17.16 -2.40
N GLN A 229 8.71 16.42 -2.92
CA GLN A 229 9.23 15.23 -2.25
C GLN A 229 9.78 15.54 -0.84
N ARG A 230 10.49 16.66 -0.68
CA ARG A 230 10.97 17.08 0.66
C ARG A 230 9.81 17.50 1.58
N LEU A 231 8.77 18.08 1.03
CA LEU A 231 7.58 18.49 1.80
C LEU A 231 6.80 17.29 2.36
N ILE A 232 6.62 16.23 1.56
CA ILE A 232 5.85 15.04 1.94
C ILE A 232 6.65 14.03 2.74
N ASP A 233 7.98 14.12 2.77
CA ASP A 233 8.87 13.30 3.59
C ASP A 233 8.75 13.72 5.06
N LEU A 234 7.84 13.05 5.80
CA LEU A 234 7.56 13.38 7.19
C LEU A 234 8.78 13.21 8.09
N PRO A 235 9.55 12.09 8.05
CA PRO A 235 10.79 11.97 8.80
C PRO A 235 11.81 13.08 8.51
N GLY A 236 11.96 13.44 7.25
CA GLY A 236 12.88 14.49 6.78
C GLY A 236 12.51 15.91 7.21
N ARG A 237 11.32 16.13 7.76
CA ARG A 237 10.87 17.44 8.27
C ARG A 237 11.74 17.99 9.39
N ILE A 238 12.42 17.14 10.13
CA ILE A 238 13.40 17.56 11.15
C ILE A 238 14.50 18.45 10.56
N ASN A 239 14.80 18.33 9.27
CA ASN A 239 15.87 19.05 8.60
C ASN A 239 15.48 20.46 8.12
N TRP A 240 14.17 20.78 8.09
CA TRP A 240 13.72 22.07 7.59
C TRP A 240 12.63 22.76 8.42
N ILE A 241 11.84 22.05 9.21
CA ILE A 241 10.91 22.68 10.13
C ILE A 241 11.69 23.42 11.23
N GLU A 242 11.45 24.71 11.35
CA GLU A 242 12.15 25.58 12.33
C GLU A 242 12.03 25.05 13.76
N GLY A 243 13.19 24.79 14.37
CA GLY A 243 13.27 24.32 15.75
C GLY A 243 12.77 22.91 16.02
N ALA A 244 12.49 22.11 14.98
CA ALA A 244 12.07 20.72 15.17
C ALA A 244 13.24 19.87 15.70
N THR A 245 12.99 19.13 16.79
CA THR A 245 13.96 18.21 17.41
C THR A 245 13.60 16.75 17.18
N LYS A 246 12.32 16.46 16.88
CA LYS A 246 11.79 15.12 16.62
C LYS A 246 10.57 15.22 15.72
N VAL A 247 10.34 14.19 14.91
CA VAL A 247 9.08 13.98 14.20
C VAL A 247 8.46 12.68 14.72
N GLU A 248 7.26 12.77 15.27
CA GLU A 248 6.46 11.63 15.72
C GLU A 248 5.40 11.33 14.66
N MET A 249 5.18 10.07 14.35
CA MET A 249 4.23 9.61 13.34
C MET A 249 3.34 8.52 13.91
N SER A 250 2.12 8.39 13.39
CA SER A 250 1.16 7.35 13.82
C SER A 250 1.64 5.93 13.52
N ASN A 251 2.44 5.74 12.49
CA ASN A 251 3.06 4.48 12.07
C ASN A 251 4.26 4.76 11.15
N ASP A 252 4.96 3.73 10.69
CA ASP A 252 6.13 3.82 9.82
C ASP A 252 5.79 3.86 8.31
N GLU A 253 4.48 3.88 7.96
CA GLU A 253 4.07 3.96 6.56
C GLU A 253 4.49 5.29 5.91
N PRO A 254 4.67 5.32 4.57
CA PRO A 254 4.83 6.57 3.83
C PRO A 254 3.67 7.54 4.08
N ASN A 255 3.89 8.83 3.83
CA ASN A 255 2.83 9.83 3.98
C ASN A 255 1.67 9.53 3.03
N HIS A 256 0.47 9.51 3.58
CA HIS A 256 -0.79 9.29 2.87
C HIS A 256 -1.92 10.16 3.45
N ILE A 257 -3.02 10.33 2.75
CA ILE A 257 -4.19 11.02 3.30
C ILE A 257 -4.74 10.23 4.49
N GLY A 258 -4.84 10.89 5.63
CA GLY A 258 -5.21 10.31 6.92
C GLY A 258 -4.04 10.04 7.86
N LYS A 259 -2.78 10.11 7.37
CA LYS A 259 -1.60 9.96 8.22
C LYS A 259 -1.45 11.14 9.16
N THR A 260 -1.19 10.85 10.44
CA THR A 260 -0.91 11.87 11.44
C THR A 260 0.58 11.94 11.77
N HIS A 261 1.04 13.14 12.05
CA HIS A 261 2.39 13.42 12.47
C HIS A 261 2.43 14.65 13.39
N ARG A 262 3.50 14.73 14.19
CA ARG A 262 3.77 15.86 15.08
C ARG A 262 5.24 16.23 14.99
N CYS A 263 5.53 17.48 14.57
CA CYS A 263 6.87 18.04 14.69
C CYS A 263 7.05 18.62 16.08
N VAL A 264 7.89 17.99 16.89
CA VAL A 264 8.14 18.35 18.28
C VAL A 264 9.21 19.44 18.34
N ARG A 265 8.97 20.49 19.13
CA ARG A 265 9.86 21.62 19.40
C ARG A 265 9.93 21.84 20.90
N GLY A 266 10.99 21.37 21.54
CA GLY A 266 11.02 21.28 22.99
C GLY A 266 9.92 20.36 23.52
N GLU A 267 9.01 20.88 24.34
CA GLU A 267 7.82 20.14 24.82
C GLU A 267 6.55 20.41 23.96
N GLU A 268 6.61 21.36 23.03
CA GLU A 268 5.48 21.76 22.22
C GLU A 268 5.44 21.02 20.87
N GLY A 269 4.25 20.90 20.31
CA GLY A 269 4.00 20.36 18.96
C GLY A 269 2.51 20.18 18.73
N VAL A 270 2.08 20.48 17.52
CA VAL A 270 0.69 20.25 17.09
C VAL A 270 0.65 18.98 16.27
N GLU A 271 -0.28 18.09 16.59
CA GLU A 271 -0.52 16.91 15.77
C GLU A 271 -1.36 17.29 14.56
N LEU A 272 -0.81 17.03 13.38
CA LEU A 272 -1.40 17.34 12.09
C LEU A 272 -1.73 16.06 11.35
N MET A 273 -2.78 16.08 10.58
CA MET A 273 -3.18 15.01 9.68
C MET A 273 -3.16 15.52 8.24
N THR A 274 -2.54 14.77 7.34
CA THR A 274 -2.65 15.00 5.90
C THR A 274 -4.09 14.74 5.46
N THR A 275 -4.78 15.73 4.91
CA THR A 275 -6.21 15.65 4.62
C THR A 275 -6.57 15.74 3.14
N GLU A 276 -5.74 16.38 2.34
CA GLU A 276 -5.99 16.51 0.90
C GLU A 276 -4.69 16.73 0.13
N VAL A 277 -4.65 16.19 -1.09
CA VAL A 277 -3.59 16.44 -2.07
C VAL A 277 -4.24 16.71 -3.42
N LYS A 278 -3.73 17.73 -4.13
CA LYS A 278 -4.10 18.02 -5.51
C LYS A 278 -2.84 18.21 -6.33
N ILE A 279 -2.75 17.52 -7.45
CA ILE A 279 -1.58 17.57 -8.33
C ILE A 279 -2.05 17.79 -9.75
N SER A 280 -1.40 18.77 -10.40
CA SER A 280 -1.56 19.07 -11.82
C SER A 280 -0.18 19.28 -12.45
N ASP A 281 -0.13 19.50 -13.76
CA ASP A 281 1.13 19.77 -14.48
C ASP A 281 1.84 21.03 -13.97
N THR A 282 1.11 22.00 -13.44
CA THR A 282 1.61 23.31 -13.02
C THR A 282 1.65 23.52 -11.52
N THR A 283 0.85 22.77 -10.75
CA THR A 283 0.72 22.97 -9.30
C THR A 283 0.69 21.65 -8.53
N MET A 284 1.21 21.70 -7.31
CA MET A 284 1.09 20.62 -6.31
C MET A 284 0.60 21.22 -5.00
N GLU A 285 -0.48 20.67 -4.44
CA GLU A 285 -1.07 21.12 -3.18
C GLU A 285 -1.04 20.00 -2.15
N LEU A 286 -0.70 20.36 -0.91
CA LEU A 286 -0.80 19.49 0.26
C LEU A 286 -1.54 20.23 1.36
N TRP A 287 -2.60 19.60 1.92
CA TRP A 287 -3.34 20.12 3.04
C TRP A 287 -3.09 19.29 4.30
N GLU A 288 -2.83 19.98 5.38
CA GLU A 288 -2.68 19.38 6.72
C GLU A 288 -3.61 20.10 7.69
N THR A 289 -4.36 19.33 8.46
CA THR A 289 -5.36 19.85 9.40
C THR A 289 -5.05 19.32 10.81
N ASP A 290 -5.16 20.15 11.83
CA ASP A 290 -5.06 19.71 13.23
C ASP A 290 -6.18 18.73 13.58
N LEU A 291 -5.95 17.79 14.49
CA LEU A 291 -6.96 16.77 14.84
C LEU A 291 -8.25 17.34 15.40
N LYS A 292 -8.19 18.54 16.01
CA LYS A 292 -9.37 19.26 16.51
C LYS A 292 -10.17 19.94 15.39
N LYS A 293 -9.67 19.94 14.15
CA LYS A 293 -10.25 20.60 12.99
C LYS A 293 -10.56 22.07 13.25
N THR A 294 -9.62 22.77 13.87
CA THR A 294 -9.67 24.20 14.14
C THR A 294 -8.83 25.01 13.17
N MET A 295 -7.71 24.44 12.74
CA MET A 295 -6.75 25.06 11.82
C MET A 295 -6.33 24.09 10.72
N ALA A 296 -5.93 24.67 9.59
CA ALA A 296 -5.29 23.93 8.51
C ALA A 296 -4.16 24.74 7.87
N CYS A 297 -3.19 24.03 7.34
CA CYS A 297 -2.11 24.57 6.53
C CYS A 297 -2.22 24.01 5.11
N ARG A 298 -2.19 24.88 4.10
CA ARG A 298 -2.04 24.49 2.70
C ARG A 298 -0.66 24.88 2.22
N TYR A 299 0.08 23.91 1.72
CA TYR A 299 1.28 24.17 0.92
C TYR A 299 0.87 24.12 -0.55
N LEU A 300 1.03 25.24 -1.23
CA LEU A 300 0.77 25.38 -2.67
C LEU A 300 2.10 25.63 -3.37
N LEU A 301 2.53 24.67 -4.17
CA LEU A 301 3.71 24.77 -5.02
C LEU A 301 3.26 25.07 -6.43
N THR A 302 3.93 26.03 -7.08
CA THR A 302 3.67 26.40 -8.48
C THR A 302 4.96 26.26 -9.28
N ARG A 303 4.88 25.59 -10.42
CA ARG A 303 6.00 25.42 -11.34
C ARG A 303 6.38 26.77 -11.97
N VAL A 304 7.66 27.10 -11.95
CA VAL A 304 8.20 28.31 -12.57
C VAL A 304 9.20 27.90 -13.67
N PRO A 305 9.24 28.61 -14.81
CA PRO A 305 10.22 28.36 -15.84
C PRO A 305 11.67 28.41 -15.31
N GLY A 306 12.56 27.61 -15.91
CA GLY A 306 13.96 27.52 -15.50
C GLY A 306 14.19 26.57 -14.30
N GLY A 307 13.34 25.58 -14.10
CA GLY A 307 13.53 24.55 -13.07
C GLY A 307 13.35 25.06 -11.64
N LYS A 308 12.47 26.03 -11.43
CA LYS A 308 12.21 26.66 -10.14
C LYS A 308 10.78 26.38 -9.68
N ALA A 309 10.53 26.58 -8.39
CA ALA A 309 9.20 26.47 -7.79
C ALA A 309 8.88 27.68 -6.89
N ASP A 310 7.68 28.20 -7.00
CA ASP A 310 7.14 29.12 -6.00
C ASP A 310 6.37 28.30 -4.96
N VAL A 311 6.71 28.46 -3.69
CA VAL A 311 6.08 27.78 -2.55
C VAL A 311 5.29 28.81 -1.76
N ALA A 312 3.98 28.64 -1.68
CA ALA A 312 3.11 29.42 -0.81
C ALA A 312 2.61 28.53 0.35
N VAL A 313 2.73 29.04 1.57
CA VAL A 313 2.12 28.45 2.75
C VAL A 313 0.95 29.34 3.16
N GLU A 314 -0.21 28.76 3.18
CA GLU A 314 -1.45 29.42 3.55
C GLU A 314 -2.04 28.81 4.81
N LEU A 315 -2.39 29.66 5.76
CA LEU A 315 -3.00 29.26 7.02
C LEU A 315 -4.47 29.56 7.03
N PHE A 316 -5.25 28.57 7.40
CA PHE A 316 -6.71 28.64 7.48
C PHE A 316 -7.17 28.33 8.90
N VAL A 317 -8.29 28.91 9.28
CA VAL A 317 -9.04 28.54 10.50
C VAL A 317 -10.47 28.18 10.12
N ARG A 318 -11.14 27.38 10.96
CA ARG A 318 -12.56 27.15 10.83
C ARG A 318 -13.30 28.49 10.98
N ASP A 319 -14.29 28.77 10.11
CA ASP A 319 -15.02 30.05 10.13
C ASP A 319 -15.84 30.18 11.42
N ASN A 320 -15.17 30.69 12.44
CA ASN A 320 -15.71 30.99 13.76
C ASN A 320 -15.06 32.30 14.25
N PRO A 321 -15.86 33.30 14.63
CA PRO A 321 -15.35 34.61 15.07
C PRO A 321 -14.34 34.54 16.22
N ILE A 322 -14.58 33.66 17.19
CA ILE A 322 -13.71 33.49 18.37
C ILE A 322 -12.35 32.93 17.91
N ILE A 323 -12.37 31.88 17.12
CA ILE A 323 -11.14 31.23 16.61
C ILE A 323 -10.34 32.24 15.79
N ARG A 324 -11.00 33.02 14.91
CA ARG A 324 -10.33 34.05 14.09
C ARG A 324 -9.67 35.12 14.95
N THR A 325 -10.33 35.56 16.01
CA THR A 325 -9.78 36.57 16.93
C THR A 325 -8.58 36.03 17.68
N ILE A 326 -8.68 34.82 18.25
CA ILE A 326 -7.57 34.14 18.93
C ILE A 326 -6.37 33.98 17.97
N PHE A 327 -6.62 33.54 16.74
CA PHE A 327 -5.56 33.37 15.75
C PHE A 327 -4.83 34.69 15.48
N ARG A 328 -5.56 35.78 15.19
CA ARG A 328 -4.98 37.09 14.89
C ARG A 328 -4.17 37.66 16.04
N VAL A 329 -4.67 37.55 17.25
CA VAL A 329 -4.05 38.19 18.42
C VAL A 329 -2.86 37.38 18.95
N LEU A 330 -2.99 36.06 19.00
CA LEU A 330 -2.01 35.21 19.71
C LEU A 330 -1.08 34.41 18.78
N MET A 331 -1.51 34.08 17.57
CA MET A 331 -0.82 33.08 16.73
C MET A 331 -0.25 33.65 15.43
N GLU A 332 -0.91 34.57 14.78
CA GLU A 332 -0.57 34.99 13.40
C GLU A 332 0.89 35.42 13.26
N LYS A 333 1.38 36.32 14.12
CA LYS A 333 2.77 36.81 14.06
C LYS A 333 3.78 35.71 14.30
N LYS A 334 3.52 34.85 15.29
CA LYS A 334 4.43 33.73 15.62
C LYS A 334 4.49 32.71 14.51
N LEU A 335 3.34 32.35 13.92
CA LEU A 335 3.27 31.39 12.82
C LEU A 335 3.87 31.94 11.52
N LYS A 336 3.73 33.24 11.23
CA LYS A 336 4.41 33.86 10.11
C LYS A 336 5.92 33.67 10.20
N VAL A 337 6.53 34.10 11.30
CA VAL A 337 7.99 33.96 11.50
C VAL A 337 8.43 32.50 11.47
N PHE A 338 7.67 31.60 12.06
CA PHE A 338 7.94 30.18 12.05
C PHE A 338 7.96 29.60 10.62
N PHE A 339 6.92 29.86 9.82
CA PHE A 339 6.85 29.37 8.46
C PHE A 339 7.83 30.08 7.53
N GLU A 340 8.11 31.36 7.69
CA GLU A 340 9.14 32.07 6.94
C GLU A 340 10.50 31.38 7.06
N ARG A 341 10.91 31.02 8.28
CA ARG A 341 12.16 30.30 8.54
C ARG A 341 12.10 28.87 8.01
N SER A 342 11.00 28.14 8.27
CA SER A 342 10.85 26.78 7.80
C SER A 342 10.92 26.68 6.25
N ILE A 343 10.28 27.59 5.52
CA ILE A 343 10.35 27.60 4.05
C ILE A 343 11.76 28.02 3.57
N ALA A 344 12.45 28.89 4.30
CA ALA A 344 13.83 29.24 4.00
C ALA A 344 14.74 28.02 4.12
N ASN A 345 14.63 27.27 5.23
CA ASN A 345 15.40 26.03 5.45
C ASN A 345 15.05 24.96 4.38
N LEU A 346 13.76 24.82 4.02
CA LEU A 346 13.35 23.93 2.93
C LEU A 346 14.01 24.32 1.60
N GLY A 347 14.07 25.62 1.29
CA GLY A 347 14.75 26.14 0.11
C GLY A 347 16.23 25.76 0.09
N GLU A 348 16.94 26.01 1.18
CA GLU A 348 18.35 25.65 1.31
C GLU A 348 18.59 24.14 1.16
N LEU A 349 17.71 23.31 1.75
CA LEU A 349 17.79 21.86 1.63
C LEU A 349 17.61 21.38 0.18
N CYS A 350 16.66 21.99 -0.55
CA CYS A 350 16.39 21.63 -1.95
C CYS A 350 17.47 22.11 -2.91
N GLU A 351 18.08 23.26 -2.66
CA GLU A 351 19.11 23.86 -3.51
C GLU A 351 20.50 23.22 -3.33
N LYS A 352 20.79 22.63 -2.15
CA LYS A 352 22.07 21.96 -1.85
C LYS A 352 22.19 20.54 -2.43
N ALA A 353 21.11 19.91 -2.83
CA ALA A 353 21.10 18.51 -3.27
C ALA A 353 21.73 18.26 -4.66
N ASP A 354 22.25 19.28 -5.33
CA ASP A 354 22.92 19.20 -6.64
C ASP A 354 24.45 19.37 -6.59
N ARG A 355 25.06 19.26 -5.40
CA ARG A 355 26.52 19.33 -5.25
C ARG A 355 27.15 18.00 -4.88
#